data_e72d64f65719526e84c6aa407c348aca
#
_entry.id   e72d64f65719526e84c6aa407c348aca
#
_cell.length_a   1.000
_cell.length_b   1.000
_cell.length_c   1.000
_cell.angle_alpha   90.00
_cell.angle_beta   90.00
_cell.angle_gamma   90.00
#
_symmetry.space_group_name_H-M   'P 1'
#
loop_
_entity.id
_entity.type
_entity.pdbx_description
1 polymer ?
#
loop_
_entity_poly.entity_id
_entity_poly.type
_entity_poly.pdbx_seq_one_letter_code
_entity_poly.pdbx_strand_id
1 'polypeptide(L)'
;MLHKEKLAGPIRLPIKRILVWTTILLFAFPWILLAQEPGQPCNKAPGDSQLTSAACDQNENASGIGDGAGAPNPPIQLTKSDDNDWVHAWLRKVDRVRASQPHFVSPIVTTHVMLVQQFRYDMSWQQDPAGGTTTSNYGSSKGLEIIPVSRLEVGIFPPNYLAHSASASDGFGDLSFQVKFRAFSATEGRGDYFVGFFFGGSLPTGTPPNGLNHTILSPTLAAAKGIGRWDIQTTLGANLPVSGSSILGRAIVFNTAVDYKIKGRIWPTLEQNSVFWSGGALDGEKQVFLTPGLVLGSFPVAKKLRFAIGTGVQIAVTEFHQYNHRWILSLRFPF
;
A
#
# COMPACT_ATOMS: atom_id res chain seq x y z
N MET A 1 35.87 7.33 46.48
CA MET A 1 35.17 6.06 46.09
C MET A 1 34.16 6.38 44.99
N LEU A 2 34.54 6.12 43.75
CA LEU A 2 33.70 6.37 42.57
C LEU A 2 33.18 5.02 42.07
N HIS A 3 31.88 4.78 42.21
CA HIS A 3 31.21 3.62 41.67
C HIS A 3 31.16 3.76 40.12
N LYS A 4 31.86 2.87 39.40
CA LYS A 4 31.70 2.68 37.99
C LYS A 4 30.43 1.82 37.75
N GLU A 5 29.36 2.44 37.28
CA GLU A 5 28.24 1.70 36.68
C GLU A 5 28.69 1.03 35.40
N LYS A 6 28.55 -0.30 35.33
CA LYS A 6 28.71 -1.10 34.12
C LYS A 6 27.53 -0.85 33.23
N LEU A 7 27.72 -0.08 32.16
CA LEU A 7 26.80 -0.02 31.03
C LEU A 7 26.70 -1.42 30.40
N ALA A 8 25.48 -1.94 30.36
CA ALA A 8 25.17 -3.20 29.66
C ALA A 8 25.49 -3.04 28.18
N GLY A 9 26.33 -3.92 27.65
CA GLY A 9 26.70 -3.92 26.24
C GLY A 9 25.50 -4.24 25.33
N PRO A 10 25.56 -3.86 24.05
CA PRO A 10 24.47 -4.04 23.13
C PRO A 10 24.16 -5.54 22.92
N ILE A 11 22.86 -5.87 22.94
CA ILE A 11 22.36 -7.22 22.67
C ILE A 11 22.65 -7.57 21.22
N ARG A 12 23.65 -8.40 20.98
CA ARG A 12 24.00 -8.93 19.63
C ARG A 12 23.07 -10.09 19.27
N LEU A 13 22.00 -9.83 18.56
CA LEU A 13 21.19 -10.87 17.93
C LEU A 13 21.95 -11.45 16.71
N PRO A 14 21.94 -12.77 16.49
CA PRO A 14 22.68 -13.39 15.40
C PRO A 14 22.00 -13.14 14.05
N ILE A 15 22.42 -12.09 13.37
CA ILE A 15 21.89 -11.57 12.09
C ILE A 15 21.85 -12.67 11.00
N LYS A 16 22.77 -13.64 11.01
CA LYS A 16 22.80 -14.75 10.04
C LYS A 16 21.52 -15.61 10.03
N ARG A 17 20.81 -15.74 11.15
CA ARG A 17 19.57 -16.53 11.22
C ARG A 17 18.35 -15.78 10.67
N ILE A 18 18.31 -14.47 10.77
CA ILE A 18 17.18 -13.65 10.26
C ILE A 18 17.19 -13.58 8.72
N LEU A 19 18.40 -13.45 8.12
CA LEU A 19 18.53 -13.46 6.66
C LEU A 19 18.13 -14.80 6.01
N VAL A 20 18.41 -15.92 6.65
CA VAL A 20 18.08 -17.26 6.13
C VAL A 20 16.57 -17.49 6.07
N TRP A 21 15.80 -17.00 7.06
CA TRP A 21 14.36 -17.16 7.07
C TRP A 21 13.65 -16.28 6.02
N THR A 22 14.16 -15.08 5.74
CA THR A 22 13.62 -14.20 4.68
C THR A 22 13.90 -14.75 3.29
N THR A 23 15.04 -15.40 3.08
CA THR A 23 15.40 -16.03 1.80
C THR A 23 14.54 -17.27 1.53
N ILE A 24 14.21 -18.05 2.55
CA ILE A 24 13.34 -19.25 2.42
C ILE A 24 11.91 -18.84 2.03
N LEU A 25 11.37 -17.73 2.57
CA LEU A 25 10.07 -17.21 2.19
C LEU A 25 10.01 -16.74 0.72
N LEU A 26 11.10 -16.21 0.18
CA LEU A 26 11.19 -15.78 -1.22
C LEU A 26 11.23 -16.96 -2.21
N PHE A 27 11.87 -18.07 -1.85
CA PHE A 27 11.95 -19.25 -2.73
C PHE A 27 10.74 -20.18 -2.67
N ALA A 28 9.93 -20.13 -1.62
CA ALA A 28 8.69 -20.91 -1.53
C ALA A 28 7.54 -20.33 -2.38
N PHE A 29 7.60 -19.07 -2.78
CA PHE A 29 6.53 -18.37 -3.50
C PHE A 29 6.28 -18.86 -4.96
N PRO A 30 7.30 -19.24 -5.77
CA PRO A 30 7.07 -19.69 -7.14
C PRO A 30 6.35 -21.04 -7.25
N TRP A 31 6.46 -21.91 -6.25
CA TRP A 31 5.88 -23.25 -6.30
C TRP A 31 4.37 -23.31 -6.02
N ILE A 32 3.82 -22.30 -5.37
CA ILE A 32 2.38 -22.22 -5.08
C ILE A 32 1.58 -21.71 -6.29
N LEU A 33 2.22 -20.99 -7.21
CA LEU A 33 1.57 -20.46 -8.43
C LEU A 33 1.42 -21.50 -9.55
N LEU A 34 2.11 -22.64 -9.50
CA LEU A 34 2.11 -23.68 -10.54
C LEU A 34 1.10 -24.82 -10.30
N ALA A 35 0.35 -24.81 -9.20
CA ALA A 35 -0.59 -25.88 -8.83
C ALA A 35 -2.07 -25.53 -9.13
N GLN A 36 -2.37 -24.78 -10.18
CA GLN A 36 -3.72 -24.64 -10.71
C GLN A 36 -3.83 -25.37 -12.03
N GLU A 37 -4.39 -26.60 -11.97
CA GLU A 37 -4.85 -27.30 -13.17
C GLU A 37 -5.99 -26.52 -13.85
N PRO A 38 -6.04 -26.50 -15.20
CA PRO A 38 -7.14 -25.87 -15.93
C PRO A 38 -8.42 -26.67 -15.70
N GLY A 39 -9.49 -25.98 -15.32
CA GLY A 39 -10.79 -26.54 -15.04
C GLY A 39 -11.32 -27.44 -16.15
N GLN A 40 -11.76 -28.62 -15.78
CA GLN A 40 -12.47 -29.58 -16.63
C GLN A 40 -13.80 -28.96 -17.14
N PRO A 41 -14.20 -29.23 -18.37
CA PRO A 41 -15.49 -28.80 -18.88
C PRO A 41 -16.61 -29.63 -18.23
N CYS A 42 -17.71 -28.97 -17.91
CA CYS A 42 -18.92 -29.58 -17.37
C CYS A 42 -19.48 -30.65 -18.32
N ASN A 43 -19.39 -31.91 -17.94
CA ASN A 43 -20.13 -32.98 -18.57
C ASN A 43 -21.57 -33.00 -18.04
N LYS A 44 -22.51 -32.82 -18.95
CA LYS A 44 -23.96 -32.99 -18.73
C LYS A 44 -24.29 -34.48 -18.60
N ALA A 45 -24.82 -34.90 -17.47
CA ALA A 45 -25.50 -36.18 -17.33
C ALA A 45 -26.98 -36.01 -17.68
N PRO A 46 -27.64 -37.00 -18.34
CA PRO A 46 -29.02 -36.90 -18.72
C PRO A 46 -29.97 -37.47 -17.66
N GLY A 47 -31.05 -36.73 -17.41
CA GLY A 47 -32.26 -37.25 -16.71
C GLY A 47 -32.61 -36.52 -15.43
N ASP A 48 -33.50 -35.55 -15.50
CA ASP A 48 -34.78 -35.50 -14.87
C ASP A 48 -35.51 -34.19 -15.15
N SER A 49 -36.75 -34.37 -15.53
CA SER A 49 -37.72 -33.34 -15.94
C SER A 49 -38.35 -32.65 -14.73
N GLN A 50 -38.57 -31.37 -14.87
CA GLN A 50 -39.75 -30.55 -14.61
C GLN A 50 -39.53 -29.22 -13.89
N LEU A 51 -40.05 -28.16 -14.56
CA LEU A 51 -40.62 -26.90 -14.07
C LEU A 51 -39.62 -25.89 -13.42
N THR A 52 -39.38 -24.76 -13.95
CA THR A 52 -40.25 -23.67 -14.45
C THR A 52 -39.49 -22.67 -15.29
N SER A 53 -40.11 -22.22 -16.37
CA SER A 53 -39.71 -21.19 -17.29
C SER A 53 -39.87 -19.79 -16.70
N ALA A 54 -38.90 -18.91 -16.99
CA ALA A 54 -39.09 -17.46 -17.24
C ALA A 54 -37.75 -16.90 -17.70
N ALA A 55 -37.67 -16.58 -18.80
CA ALA A 55 -37.77 -15.47 -19.74
C ALA A 55 -36.41 -15.12 -20.32
N CYS A 56 -36.13 -15.66 -21.52
CA CYS A 56 -35.33 -14.99 -22.54
C CYS A 56 -36.31 -14.51 -23.60
N ASP A 57 -36.56 -13.23 -23.68
CA ASP A 57 -37.31 -12.65 -24.80
C ASP A 57 -36.33 -12.04 -25.80
N GLN A 58 -36.33 -12.67 -26.97
CA GLN A 58 -35.78 -12.10 -28.21
C GLN A 58 -36.87 -11.23 -28.83
N ASN A 59 -36.52 -10.02 -29.23
CA ASN A 59 -37.40 -9.14 -29.98
C ASN A 59 -36.92 -9.16 -31.46
N GLU A 60 -37.60 -9.92 -32.27
CA GLU A 60 -37.52 -9.81 -33.72
C GLU A 60 -38.68 -8.98 -34.30
N ASN A 61 -38.35 -8.16 -35.24
CA ASN A 61 -39.10 -7.27 -36.08
C ASN A 61 -40.48 -7.76 -36.55
N ALA A 62 -41.46 -6.84 -36.55
CA ALA A 62 -42.54 -6.84 -37.53
C ALA A 62 -42.90 -5.42 -37.89
N SER A 63 -42.74 -5.09 -39.14
CA SER A 63 -43.23 -3.95 -39.87
C SER A 63 -44.78 -3.92 -39.90
N GLY A 64 -45.38 -2.79 -39.52
CA GLY A 64 -46.79 -2.54 -39.70
C GLY A 64 -47.04 -1.04 -39.86
N ILE A 65 -47.38 -0.66 -41.11
CA ILE A 65 -47.88 0.69 -41.47
C ILE A 65 -49.26 0.83 -40.93
N GLY A 66 -49.51 1.91 -40.15
CA GLY A 66 -50.85 2.31 -39.67
C GLY A 66 -50.90 3.79 -39.43
N ASP A 67 -51.56 4.51 -40.30
CA ASP A 67 -51.89 5.91 -40.14
C ASP A 67 -52.82 6.13 -38.96
N GLY A 68 -52.47 7.02 -38.04
CA GLY A 68 -53.29 7.38 -36.90
C GLY A 68 -52.89 8.73 -36.26
N ALA A 69 -53.80 9.64 -36.34
CA ALA A 69 -53.77 11.07 -35.94
C ALA A 69 -52.99 11.39 -34.65
N GLY A 70 -52.29 12.51 -34.71
CA GLY A 70 -51.44 13.05 -33.64
C GLY A 70 -52.09 13.27 -32.29
N ALA A 71 -51.49 12.64 -31.28
CA ALA A 71 -51.58 13.08 -29.92
C ALA A 71 -50.37 14.02 -29.63
N PRO A 72 -50.53 15.13 -28.88
CA PRO A 72 -49.44 16.04 -28.57
C PRO A 72 -48.38 15.26 -27.72
N ASN A 73 -47.15 15.32 -28.17
CA ASN A 73 -46.04 14.80 -27.41
C ASN A 73 -46.05 15.34 -25.99
N PRO A 74 -45.96 14.52 -24.94
CA PRO A 74 -45.80 15.01 -23.60
C PRO A 74 -44.49 15.85 -23.56
N PRO A 75 -44.45 16.94 -22.78
CA PRO A 75 -43.28 17.78 -22.67
C PRO A 75 -42.11 16.91 -22.28
N ILE A 76 -40.99 17.01 -23.01
CA ILE A 76 -39.72 16.40 -22.66
C ILE A 76 -39.38 16.95 -21.28
N GLN A 77 -39.64 16.17 -20.26
CA GLN A 77 -39.10 16.44 -18.93
C GLN A 77 -37.58 16.21 -19.10
N LEU A 78 -36.85 17.30 -19.24
CA LEU A 78 -35.42 17.33 -18.96
C LEU A 78 -35.28 16.89 -17.51
N THR A 79 -35.14 15.58 -17.31
CA THR A 79 -34.70 15.05 -16.03
C THR A 79 -33.37 15.72 -15.77
N LYS A 80 -33.33 16.58 -14.77
CA LYS A 80 -32.15 17.18 -14.21
C LYS A 80 -31.15 16.02 -14.01
N SER A 81 -30.19 15.86 -14.91
CA SER A 81 -29.15 14.84 -14.76
C SER A 81 -28.48 15.23 -13.46
N ASP A 82 -28.61 14.37 -12.45
CA ASP A 82 -27.92 14.60 -11.18
C ASP A 82 -26.43 14.68 -11.51
N ASP A 83 -25.83 15.86 -11.35
CA ASP A 83 -24.42 16.14 -11.57
C ASP A 83 -23.50 15.19 -10.75
N ASN A 84 -24.07 14.41 -9.87
CA ASN A 84 -23.44 13.40 -9.02
C ASN A 84 -23.41 11.98 -9.61
N ASP A 85 -24.01 11.71 -10.76
CA ASP A 85 -24.08 10.34 -11.29
C ASP A 85 -22.70 9.73 -11.59
N TRP A 86 -21.74 10.53 -12.06
CA TRP A 86 -20.38 10.09 -12.30
C TRP A 86 -19.62 9.76 -10.99
N VAL A 87 -19.82 10.55 -9.92
CA VAL A 87 -19.23 10.31 -8.59
C VAL A 87 -19.76 9.00 -8.02
N HIS A 88 -21.09 8.80 -8.08
CA HIS A 88 -21.70 7.56 -7.60
C HIS A 88 -21.24 6.35 -8.44
N ALA A 89 -21.14 6.50 -9.76
CA ALA A 89 -20.62 5.46 -10.64
C ALA A 89 -19.16 5.11 -10.34
N TRP A 90 -18.33 6.12 -10.08
CA TRP A 90 -16.94 5.94 -9.66
C TRP A 90 -16.86 5.25 -8.29
N LEU A 91 -17.58 5.69 -7.28
CA LEU A 91 -17.60 5.05 -5.96
C LEU A 91 -18.09 3.59 -6.03
N ARG A 92 -19.09 3.28 -6.85
CA ARG A 92 -19.50 1.88 -7.11
C ARG A 92 -18.38 1.06 -7.78
N LYS A 93 -17.58 1.70 -8.66
CA LYS A 93 -16.38 1.05 -9.23
C LYS A 93 -15.34 0.75 -8.15
N VAL A 94 -15.05 1.70 -7.27
CA VAL A 94 -14.13 1.51 -6.14
C VAL A 94 -14.58 0.36 -5.24
N ASP A 95 -15.86 0.29 -4.90
CA ASP A 95 -16.42 -0.80 -4.09
C ASP A 95 -16.21 -2.17 -4.78
N ARG A 96 -16.42 -2.27 -6.10
CA ARG A 96 -16.14 -3.49 -6.87
C ARG A 96 -14.66 -3.86 -6.88
N VAL A 97 -13.77 -2.88 -6.99
CA VAL A 97 -12.32 -3.11 -6.94
C VAL A 97 -11.93 -3.67 -5.57
N ARG A 98 -12.39 -3.07 -4.50
CA ARG A 98 -12.15 -3.55 -3.13
C ARG A 98 -12.67 -4.98 -2.94
N ALA A 99 -13.88 -5.28 -3.40
CA ALA A 99 -14.48 -6.61 -3.29
C ALA A 99 -13.77 -7.70 -4.14
N SER A 100 -12.91 -7.31 -5.10
CA SER A 100 -12.22 -8.22 -6.03
C SER A 100 -10.77 -8.52 -5.64
N GLN A 101 -10.34 -8.13 -4.45
CA GLN A 101 -8.97 -8.33 -3.95
C GLN A 101 -9.01 -8.71 -2.46
N PRO A 102 -7.89 -9.15 -1.85
CA PRO A 102 -7.78 -9.38 -0.43
C PRO A 102 -8.13 -8.14 0.41
N HIS A 103 -8.53 -8.36 1.67
CA HIS A 103 -8.85 -7.29 2.62
C HIS A 103 -7.79 -7.19 3.72
N PHE A 104 -6.51 -7.14 3.32
CA PHE A 104 -5.41 -7.00 4.27
C PHE A 104 -5.37 -5.60 4.87
N VAL A 105 -4.84 -5.52 6.08
CA VAL A 105 -4.64 -4.24 6.74
C VAL A 105 -3.50 -3.48 6.05
N SER A 106 -3.57 -2.15 6.03
CA SER A 106 -2.47 -1.33 5.53
C SER A 106 -1.34 -1.33 6.55
N PRO A 107 -0.11 -1.69 6.18
CA PRO A 107 1.06 -1.65 7.08
C PRO A 107 1.38 -0.23 7.57
N ILE A 108 2.24 -0.13 8.60
CA ILE A 108 2.65 1.15 9.19
C ILE A 108 3.71 1.82 8.31
N VAL A 109 4.77 1.10 7.95
CA VAL A 109 5.91 1.60 7.16
C VAL A 109 5.88 1.08 5.73
N THR A 110 5.74 -0.24 5.58
CA THR A 110 5.67 -0.91 4.28
C THR A 110 4.52 -0.35 3.45
N THR A 111 4.75 -0.14 2.16
CA THR A 111 3.68 0.29 1.26
C THR A 111 2.58 -0.77 1.19
N HIS A 112 1.34 -0.35 1.41
CA HIS A 112 0.17 -1.22 1.24
C HIS A 112 0.09 -1.73 -0.19
N VAL A 113 0.04 -3.04 -0.36
CA VAL A 113 0.16 -3.64 -1.70
C VAL A 113 -1.15 -3.64 -2.49
N MET A 114 -2.33 -3.75 -1.83
CA MET A 114 -3.64 -3.67 -2.49
C MET A 114 -3.95 -2.27 -2.97
N LEU A 115 -4.88 -2.18 -3.93
CA LEU A 115 -5.44 -0.91 -4.36
C LEU A 115 -6.38 -0.36 -3.29
N VAL A 116 -6.17 0.87 -2.89
CA VAL A 116 -6.94 1.53 -1.84
C VAL A 116 -7.34 2.94 -2.27
N GLN A 117 -8.50 3.38 -1.82
CA GLN A 117 -8.91 4.77 -1.93
C GLN A 117 -9.01 5.34 -0.53
N GLN A 118 -8.08 6.23 -0.20
CA GLN A 118 -7.96 6.81 1.13
C GLN A 118 -7.18 8.13 1.11
N PHE A 119 -7.38 8.91 2.15
CA PHE A 119 -6.41 9.88 2.60
C PHE A 119 -5.63 9.29 3.78
N ARG A 120 -4.31 9.40 3.76
CA ARG A 120 -3.44 8.93 4.84
C ARG A 120 -2.52 10.06 5.29
N TYR A 121 -2.38 10.23 6.59
CA TYR A 121 -1.48 11.20 7.20
C TYR A 121 -0.67 10.52 8.30
N ASP A 122 0.65 10.48 8.13
CA ASP A 122 1.54 9.86 9.09
C ASP A 122 2.39 10.94 9.77
N MET A 123 2.63 10.76 11.05
CA MET A 123 3.58 11.53 11.84
C MET A 123 4.66 10.61 12.38
N SER A 124 5.89 11.08 12.45
CA SER A 124 6.95 10.28 13.06
C SER A 124 7.98 11.15 13.78
N TRP A 125 8.57 10.58 14.80
CA TRP A 125 9.59 11.20 15.65
C TRP A 125 10.79 10.25 15.68
N GLN A 126 11.90 10.66 15.10
CA GLN A 126 13.12 9.86 15.03
C GLN A 126 14.24 10.46 15.85
N GLN A 127 15.11 9.59 16.34
CA GLN A 127 16.35 9.94 17.03
C GLN A 127 17.55 9.57 16.16
N ASP A 128 18.43 10.53 15.93
CA ASP A 128 19.64 10.32 15.14
C ASP A 128 20.64 9.39 15.85
N PRO A 129 21.56 8.74 15.09
CA PRO A 129 22.49 7.75 15.65
C PRO A 129 23.37 8.29 16.77
N ALA A 130 23.81 9.55 16.68
CA ALA A 130 24.59 10.21 17.73
C ALA A 130 23.79 10.57 19.00
N GLY A 131 22.48 10.33 19.00
CA GLY A 131 21.61 10.58 20.15
C GLY A 131 21.35 12.05 20.46
N GLY A 132 21.89 12.98 19.66
CA GLY A 132 21.85 14.42 19.95
C GLY A 132 20.72 15.17 19.28
N THR A 133 20.21 14.67 18.15
CA THR A 133 19.18 15.36 17.36
C THR A 133 17.95 14.49 17.25
N THR A 134 16.77 15.12 17.36
CA THR A 134 15.50 14.49 17.01
C THR A 134 14.89 15.21 15.81
N THR A 135 14.30 14.44 14.90
CA THR A 135 13.56 14.96 13.77
C THR A 135 12.11 14.54 13.85
N SER A 136 11.21 15.51 13.88
CA SER A 136 9.77 15.31 13.77
C SER A 136 9.36 15.45 12.32
N ASN A 137 8.67 14.44 11.78
CA ASN A 137 8.20 14.42 10.40
C ASN A 137 6.66 14.42 10.39
N TYR A 138 6.07 15.41 9.78
CA TYR A 138 4.64 15.61 9.64
C TYR A 138 4.22 15.40 8.19
N GLY A 139 3.37 14.38 7.93
CA GLY A 139 2.97 13.94 6.60
C GLY A 139 3.69 12.67 6.14
N SER A 140 4.97 12.49 6.45
CA SER A 140 5.79 11.30 6.17
C SER A 140 5.61 10.74 4.75
N SER A 141 5.52 11.61 3.73
CA SER A 141 5.27 11.26 2.33
C SER A 141 4.03 10.37 2.17
N LYS A 142 2.94 10.72 2.84
CA LYS A 142 1.61 10.13 2.70
C LYS A 142 0.61 11.20 2.26
N GLY A 143 -0.51 10.81 1.67
CA GLY A 143 -1.48 11.76 1.14
C GLY A 143 -2.71 11.08 0.59
N LEU A 144 -3.13 11.51 -0.59
CA LEU A 144 -4.33 11.04 -1.26
C LEU A 144 -4.00 9.89 -2.22
N GLU A 145 -4.70 8.78 -2.05
CA GLU A 145 -4.65 7.62 -2.93
C GLU A 145 -6.06 7.41 -3.51
N ILE A 146 -6.15 7.33 -4.84
CA ILE A 146 -7.42 7.17 -5.57
C ILE A 146 -7.34 6.04 -6.58
N ILE A 147 -8.49 5.40 -6.86
CA ILE A 147 -8.64 4.33 -7.85
C ILE A 147 -9.38 4.88 -9.07
N PRO A 148 -8.69 5.41 -10.09
CA PRO A 148 -9.34 5.94 -11.29
C PRO A 148 -9.94 4.83 -12.17
N VAL A 149 -9.28 3.67 -12.25
CA VAL A 149 -9.73 2.51 -13.02
C VAL A 149 -9.49 1.21 -12.24
N SER A 150 -10.12 0.12 -12.65
CA SER A 150 -10.22 -1.12 -11.87
C SER A 150 -8.90 -1.82 -11.52
N ARG A 151 -7.81 -1.50 -12.21
CA ARG A 151 -6.49 -2.11 -11.97
C ARG A 151 -5.41 -1.11 -11.60
N LEU A 152 -5.77 0.17 -11.45
CA LEU A 152 -4.81 1.24 -11.22
C LEU A 152 -5.20 2.06 -10.00
N GLU A 153 -4.21 2.40 -9.19
CA GLU A 153 -4.28 3.41 -8.13
C GLU A 153 -3.25 4.49 -8.41
N VAL A 154 -3.60 5.72 -8.13
CA VAL A 154 -2.71 6.88 -8.20
C VAL A 154 -2.65 7.52 -6.83
N GLY A 155 -1.44 7.65 -6.30
CA GLY A 155 -1.13 8.35 -5.06
C GLY A 155 -0.40 9.65 -5.32
N ILE A 156 -0.81 10.71 -4.63
CA ILE A 156 -0.12 12.00 -4.60
C ILE A 156 0.16 12.31 -3.13
N PHE A 157 1.42 12.51 -2.83
CA PHE A 157 1.93 12.70 -1.47
C PHE A 157 2.57 14.07 -1.35
N PRO A 158 1.88 15.04 -0.74
CA PRO A 158 2.39 16.39 -0.53
C PRO A 158 3.71 16.38 0.21
N PRO A 159 4.55 17.41 0.03
CA PRO A 159 5.77 17.59 0.81
C PRO A 159 5.48 17.49 2.31
N ASN A 160 6.21 16.63 2.98
CA ASN A 160 6.17 16.51 4.43
C ASN A 160 6.95 17.66 5.07
N TYR A 161 6.53 18.12 6.25
CA TYR A 161 7.26 19.11 7.04
C TYR A 161 8.18 18.40 8.03
N LEU A 162 9.44 18.78 8.03
CA LEU A 162 10.50 18.27 8.91
C LEU A 162 10.89 19.36 9.91
N ALA A 163 10.79 19.05 11.20
CA ALA A 163 11.25 19.92 12.28
C ALA A 163 12.39 19.24 13.04
N HIS A 164 13.48 19.96 13.23
CA HIS A 164 14.72 19.47 13.83
C HIS A 164 14.97 20.11 15.21
N SER A 165 15.43 19.31 16.18
CA SER A 165 15.73 19.83 17.53
C SER A 165 17.08 20.53 17.65
N ALA A 166 17.96 20.47 16.64
CA ALA A 166 19.28 21.05 16.61
C ALA A 166 19.62 21.58 15.22
N SER A 167 20.69 22.27 15.04
CA SER A 167 21.36 23.00 13.96
C SER A 167 20.88 22.85 12.49
N ALA A 168 20.09 21.84 12.15
CA ALA A 168 19.47 21.71 10.83
C ALA A 168 18.23 22.62 10.74
N SER A 169 18.03 23.25 9.59
CA SER A 169 16.87 24.12 9.36
C SER A 169 15.61 23.29 9.14
N ASP A 170 14.53 23.68 9.80
CA ASP A 170 13.19 23.16 9.52
C ASP A 170 12.76 23.47 8.08
N GLY A 171 11.92 22.61 7.51
CA GLY A 171 11.42 22.87 6.16
C GLY A 171 10.62 21.72 5.56
N PHE A 172 10.25 21.95 4.29
CA PHE A 172 9.51 20.96 3.54
C PHE A 172 10.44 20.00 2.78
N GLY A 173 10.08 18.72 2.78
CA GLY A 173 10.66 17.68 1.95
C GLY A 173 10.15 17.71 0.51
N ASP A 174 10.41 16.64 -0.22
CA ASP A 174 10.05 16.52 -1.64
C ASP A 174 8.61 16.04 -1.83
N LEU A 175 7.95 16.56 -2.87
CA LEU A 175 6.70 16.01 -3.38
C LEU A 175 6.93 14.60 -3.90
N SER A 176 6.07 13.65 -3.53
CA SER A 176 6.16 12.28 -4.01
C SER A 176 4.87 11.83 -4.67
N PHE A 177 4.99 10.82 -5.54
CA PHE A 177 3.86 10.21 -6.23
C PHE A 177 4.04 8.69 -6.32
N GLN A 178 2.95 7.98 -6.54
CA GLN A 178 2.98 6.54 -6.84
C GLN A 178 1.82 6.16 -7.74
N VAL A 179 2.09 5.28 -8.69
CA VAL A 179 1.09 4.59 -9.50
C VAL A 179 1.21 3.10 -9.21
N LYS A 180 0.13 2.45 -8.76
CA LYS A 180 0.09 1.02 -8.52
C LYS A 180 -0.74 0.34 -9.60
N PHE A 181 -0.20 -0.70 -10.19
CA PHE A 181 -0.89 -1.56 -11.15
C PHE A 181 -1.10 -2.95 -10.56
N ARG A 182 -2.37 -3.38 -10.47
CA ARG A 182 -2.76 -4.73 -10.06
C ARG A 182 -2.68 -5.68 -11.24
N ALA A 183 -1.70 -6.56 -11.23
CA ALA A 183 -1.57 -7.61 -12.26
C ALA A 183 -2.56 -8.75 -11.98
N PHE A 184 -2.49 -9.34 -10.78
CA PHE A 184 -3.33 -10.46 -10.35
C PHE A 184 -3.78 -10.26 -8.91
N SER A 185 -5.00 -10.74 -8.61
CA SER A 185 -5.48 -10.82 -7.22
C SER A 185 -6.62 -11.81 -7.11
N ALA A 186 -6.77 -12.41 -5.95
CA ALA A 186 -7.89 -13.23 -5.59
C ALA A 186 -8.32 -12.95 -4.15
N THR A 187 -9.62 -13.01 -3.90
CA THR A 187 -10.21 -12.86 -2.57
C THR A 187 -9.93 -14.07 -1.69
N GLU A 188 -10.24 -13.98 -0.38
CA GLU A 188 -10.05 -15.02 0.63
C GLU A 188 -10.59 -16.40 0.18
N GLY A 189 -11.80 -16.47 -0.41
CA GLY A 189 -12.38 -17.71 -0.93
C GLY A 189 -11.75 -18.25 -2.22
N ARG A 190 -10.83 -17.54 -2.84
CA ARG A 190 -10.22 -17.89 -4.15
C ARG A 190 -8.69 -17.83 -4.13
N GLY A 191 -8.09 -17.96 -2.95
CA GLY A 191 -6.64 -18.04 -2.81
C GLY A 191 -5.98 -16.87 -2.09
N ASP A 192 -6.69 -15.78 -1.79
CA ASP A 192 -6.28 -14.69 -0.91
C ASP A 192 -4.87 -14.14 -1.21
N TYR A 193 -4.66 -13.65 -2.44
CA TYR A 193 -3.37 -13.14 -2.88
C TYR A 193 -3.49 -11.89 -3.72
N PHE A 194 -2.40 -11.15 -3.79
CA PHE A 194 -2.21 -9.99 -4.67
C PHE A 194 -0.82 -10.01 -5.28
N VAL A 195 -0.70 -9.63 -6.55
CA VAL A 195 0.56 -9.37 -7.24
C VAL A 195 0.40 -8.11 -8.06
N GLY A 196 1.34 -7.20 -7.93
CA GLY A 196 1.30 -5.92 -8.62
C GLY A 196 2.68 -5.33 -8.89
N PHE A 197 2.66 -4.29 -9.69
CA PHE A 197 3.81 -3.46 -10.00
C PHE A 197 3.50 -2.02 -9.64
N PHE A 198 4.41 -1.35 -8.94
CA PHE A 198 4.29 0.04 -8.57
C PHE A 198 5.39 0.85 -9.24
N PHE A 199 5.04 2.04 -9.63
CA PHE A 199 5.99 3.03 -10.12
C PHE A 199 5.79 4.31 -9.31
N GLY A 200 6.77 4.64 -8.50
CA GLY A 200 6.75 5.84 -7.68
C GLY A 200 7.96 6.72 -7.92
N GLY A 201 8.00 7.82 -7.23
CA GLY A 201 9.15 8.71 -7.23
C GLY A 201 8.92 9.95 -6.39
N SER A 202 9.99 10.74 -6.26
CA SER A 202 9.95 12.07 -5.65
C SER A 202 10.53 13.12 -6.61
N LEU A 203 9.98 14.32 -6.54
CA LEU A 203 10.41 15.49 -7.31
C LEU A 203 11.13 16.46 -6.37
N PRO A 204 12.22 17.11 -6.82
CA PRO A 204 13.06 17.98 -5.98
C PRO A 204 12.38 19.32 -5.68
N THR A 205 11.29 19.29 -4.92
CA THR A 205 10.51 20.48 -4.52
C THR A 205 10.87 20.98 -3.13
N GLY A 206 11.53 20.13 -2.32
CA GLY A 206 12.01 20.48 -1.00
C GLY A 206 13.30 21.29 -1.04
N THR A 207 13.63 21.90 0.07
CA THR A 207 14.87 22.67 0.25
C THR A 207 15.85 21.88 1.12
N PRO A 208 17.17 21.87 0.83
CA PRO A 208 18.15 21.26 1.71
C PRO A 208 18.12 21.86 3.12
N PRO A 209 18.31 21.05 4.16
CA PRO A 209 18.63 19.61 4.14
C PRO A 209 17.42 18.69 4.02
N ASN A 210 16.20 19.22 3.84
CA ASN A 210 14.92 18.49 3.91
C ASN A 210 14.51 17.85 2.57
N GLY A 211 14.98 18.37 1.44
CA GLY A 211 14.81 17.81 0.09
C GLY A 211 16.11 17.25 -0.48
N LEU A 212 16.00 16.32 -1.43
CA LEU A 212 17.15 15.62 -2.03
C LEU A 212 17.79 16.38 -3.22
N ASN A 213 17.18 17.46 -3.70
CA ASN A 213 17.59 18.22 -4.92
C ASN A 213 17.65 17.37 -6.21
N HIS A 214 17.21 16.13 -6.17
CA HIS A 214 17.25 15.19 -7.29
C HIS A 214 15.95 14.41 -7.38
N THR A 215 15.48 14.21 -8.61
CA THR A 215 14.35 13.29 -8.86
C THR A 215 14.80 11.86 -8.60
N ILE A 216 14.01 11.13 -7.81
CA ILE A 216 14.19 9.69 -7.57
C ILE A 216 13.03 8.95 -8.23
N LEU A 217 13.33 7.90 -8.98
CA LEU A 217 12.34 6.96 -9.50
C LEU A 217 12.40 5.67 -8.70
N SER A 218 11.22 5.11 -8.39
CA SER A 218 11.10 3.94 -7.50
C SER A 218 10.21 2.85 -8.10
N PRO A 219 10.71 2.11 -9.13
CA PRO A 219 10.02 0.92 -9.61
C PRO A 219 10.02 -0.16 -8.52
N THR A 220 8.87 -0.83 -8.32
CA THR A 220 8.68 -1.77 -7.21
C THR A 220 7.76 -2.91 -7.63
N LEU A 221 8.16 -4.14 -7.35
CA LEU A 221 7.32 -5.33 -7.39
C LEU A 221 6.65 -5.51 -6.03
N ALA A 222 5.38 -5.93 -6.03
CA ALA A 222 4.61 -6.09 -4.82
C ALA A 222 3.84 -7.40 -4.86
N ALA A 223 3.83 -8.12 -3.75
CA ALA A 223 3.07 -9.33 -3.58
C ALA A 223 2.49 -9.42 -2.16
N ALA A 224 1.35 -10.09 -2.03
CA ALA A 224 0.77 -10.38 -0.74
C ALA A 224 0.03 -11.71 -0.74
N LYS A 225 -0.05 -12.34 0.43
CA LYS A 225 -0.71 -13.61 0.65
C LYS A 225 -1.36 -13.64 2.03
N GLY A 226 -2.65 -14.00 2.07
CA GLY A 226 -3.36 -14.35 3.29
C GLY A 226 -3.28 -15.86 3.59
N ILE A 227 -3.09 -16.20 4.84
CA ILE A 227 -3.07 -17.58 5.35
C ILE A 227 -3.86 -17.59 6.66
N GLY A 228 -5.15 -17.86 6.57
CA GLY A 228 -6.05 -17.83 7.73
C GLY A 228 -6.16 -16.44 8.35
N ARG A 229 -5.55 -16.23 9.50
CA ARG A 229 -5.54 -14.92 10.18
C ARG A 229 -4.28 -14.10 9.93
N TRP A 230 -3.35 -14.64 9.17
CA TRP A 230 -2.08 -13.98 8.86
C TRP A 230 -2.14 -13.35 7.47
N ASP A 231 -1.74 -12.10 7.38
CA ASP A 231 -1.55 -11.36 6.15
C ASP A 231 -0.06 -11.07 6.00
N ILE A 232 0.52 -11.48 4.87
CA ILE A 232 1.93 -11.22 4.55
C ILE A 232 1.96 -10.34 3.31
N GLN A 233 2.58 -9.18 3.41
CA GLN A 233 2.73 -8.21 2.33
C GLN A 233 4.21 -7.93 2.12
N THR A 234 4.69 -8.00 0.88
CA THR A 234 6.10 -7.78 0.56
C THR A 234 6.27 -6.89 -0.66
N THR A 235 7.31 -6.08 -0.66
CA THR A 235 7.70 -5.22 -1.78
C THR A 235 9.19 -5.31 -2.02
N LEU A 236 9.59 -5.39 -3.28
CA LEU A 236 10.98 -5.33 -3.73
C LEU A 236 11.10 -4.24 -4.79
N GLY A 237 11.84 -3.20 -4.50
CA GLY A 237 11.99 -2.04 -5.38
C GLY A 237 13.41 -1.53 -5.44
N ALA A 238 13.59 -0.50 -6.24
CA ALA A 238 14.85 0.23 -6.33
C ALA A 238 14.60 1.73 -6.25
N ASN A 239 15.49 2.48 -5.61
CA ASN A 239 15.54 3.93 -5.67
C ASN A 239 16.64 4.33 -6.64
N LEU A 240 16.24 4.98 -7.73
CA LEU A 240 17.08 5.30 -8.88
C LEU A 240 17.11 6.83 -9.07
N PRO A 241 18.17 7.53 -8.63
CA PRO A 241 18.31 8.94 -8.92
C PRO A 241 18.44 9.16 -10.43
N VAL A 242 17.66 10.11 -10.97
CA VAL A 242 17.75 10.52 -12.38
C VAL A 242 19.05 11.26 -12.64
N SER A 243 19.53 12.01 -11.64
CA SER A 243 20.81 12.71 -11.63
C SER A 243 21.44 12.61 -10.25
N GLY A 244 22.74 12.94 -10.13
CA GLY A 244 23.43 12.93 -8.85
C GLY A 244 23.69 11.53 -8.26
N SER A 245 23.68 10.49 -9.08
CA SER A 245 23.91 9.09 -8.63
C SER A 245 25.31 8.88 -8.04
N SER A 246 26.28 9.74 -8.39
CA SER A 246 27.62 9.73 -7.76
C SER A 246 27.59 10.18 -6.29
N ILE A 247 26.56 10.91 -5.88
CA ILE A 247 26.36 11.39 -4.50
C ILE A 247 25.37 10.48 -3.76
N LEU A 248 24.17 10.29 -4.35
CA LEU A 248 23.06 9.57 -3.72
C LEU A 248 23.19 8.05 -3.80
N GLY A 249 23.96 7.54 -4.79
CA GLY A 249 23.98 6.11 -5.08
C GLY A 249 22.65 5.62 -5.65
N ARG A 250 22.51 4.31 -5.72
CA ARG A 250 21.27 3.59 -6.01
C ARG A 250 20.97 2.68 -4.85
N ALA A 251 19.70 2.41 -4.57
CA ALA A 251 19.36 1.52 -3.48
C ALA A 251 18.37 0.46 -3.91
N ILE A 252 18.55 -0.76 -3.44
CA ILE A 252 17.52 -1.82 -3.45
C ILE A 252 16.79 -1.74 -2.13
N VAL A 253 15.47 -1.72 -2.20
CA VAL A 253 14.57 -1.62 -1.06
C VAL A 253 13.73 -2.88 -0.98
N PHE A 254 13.81 -3.58 0.14
CA PHE A 254 13.03 -4.77 0.40
C PHE A 254 12.26 -4.62 1.71
N ASN A 255 10.91 -4.72 1.63
CA ASN A 255 10.07 -4.59 2.81
C ASN A 255 9.13 -5.79 2.91
N THR A 256 8.87 -6.21 4.14
CA THR A 256 7.88 -7.24 4.45
C THR A 256 7.08 -6.80 5.67
N ALA A 257 5.77 -6.92 5.62
CA ALA A 257 4.88 -6.76 6.76
C ALA A 257 4.14 -8.08 6.99
N VAL A 258 4.07 -8.48 8.25
CA VAL A 258 3.30 -9.62 8.73
C VAL A 258 2.29 -9.12 9.72
N ASP A 259 1.02 -9.25 9.38
CA ASP A 259 -0.10 -8.77 10.18
C ASP A 259 -0.91 -9.96 10.69
N TYR A 260 -1.43 -9.88 11.92
CA TYR A 260 -2.26 -10.92 12.49
C TYR A 260 -3.62 -10.37 12.91
N LYS A 261 -4.71 -10.93 12.39
CA LYS A 261 -6.08 -10.51 12.67
C LYS A 261 -6.59 -11.12 13.97
N ILE A 262 -6.62 -10.37 15.06
CA ILE A 262 -7.14 -10.86 16.35
C ILE A 262 -8.67 -10.89 16.34
N LYS A 263 -9.32 -9.74 16.15
CA LYS A 263 -10.79 -9.57 16.10
C LYS A 263 -11.11 -8.47 15.10
N GLY A 264 -11.45 -8.79 13.89
CA GLY A 264 -12.00 -7.89 12.87
C GLY A 264 -11.47 -6.44 12.73
N ARG A 265 -10.89 -5.88 13.80
CA ARG A 265 -10.45 -4.47 13.88
C ARG A 265 -9.13 -4.27 14.64
N ILE A 266 -8.43 -5.33 15.01
CA ILE A 266 -7.18 -5.28 15.77
C ILE A 266 -6.15 -6.13 15.05
N TRP A 267 -5.09 -5.49 14.55
CA TRP A 267 -4.00 -6.13 13.83
C TRP A 267 -2.65 -5.75 14.45
N PRO A 268 -2.08 -6.58 15.35
CA PRO A 268 -0.64 -6.53 15.60
C PRO A 268 0.10 -6.74 14.29
N THR A 269 1.15 -5.97 14.08
CA THR A 269 2.00 -6.04 12.89
C THR A 269 3.46 -6.13 13.29
N LEU A 270 4.24 -6.84 12.49
CA LEU A 270 5.69 -6.81 12.53
C LEU A 270 6.19 -6.56 11.12
N GLU A 271 6.93 -5.48 10.93
CA GLU A 271 7.49 -5.14 9.64
C GLU A 271 9.01 -5.20 9.65
N GLN A 272 9.58 -5.63 8.53
CA GLN A 272 11.00 -5.53 8.22
C GLN A 272 11.16 -4.56 7.05
N ASN A 273 12.03 -3.57 7.20
CA ASN A 273 12.36 -2.61 6.16
C ASN A 273 13.87 -2.62 5.94
N SER A 274 14.30 -2.96 4.73
CA SER A 274 15.71 -3.12 4.38
C SER A 274 16.07 -2.26 3.19
N VAL A 275 17.23 -1.62 3.27
CA VAL A 275 17.81 -0.82 2.18
C VAL A 275 19.26 -1.23 2.00
N PHE A 276 19.65 -1.44 0.75
CA PHE A 276 21.00 -1.82 0.34
C PHE A 276 21.48 -0.81 -0.70
N TRP A 277 22.53 -0.06 -0.39
CA TRP A 277 23.08 0.97 -1.27
C TRP A 277 24.19 0.45 -2.15
N SER A 278 24.28 0.99 -3.37
CA SER A 278 25.34 0.75 -4.34
C SER A 278 25.72 2.06 -4.99
N GLY A 279 26.98 2.41 -4.90
CA GLY A 279 27.51 3.71 -5.33
C GLY A 279 27.13 4.87 -4.42
N GLY A 280 27.65 6.04 -4.70
CA GLY A 280 27.43 7.25 -3.92
C GLY A 280 28.12 7.24 -2.56
N ALA A 281 27.65 8.14 -1.68
CA ALA A 281 28.23 8.33 -0.35
C ALA A 281 27.97 7.13 0.59
N LEU A 282 26.98 6.29 0.28
CA LEU A 282 26.59 5.14 1.09
C LEU A 282 26.93 3.80 0.41
N ASP A 283 27.91 3.78 -0.48
CA ASP A 283 28.29 2.56 -1.23
C ASP A 283 28.61 1.39 -0.30
N GLY A 284 27.94 0.24 -0.52
CA GLY A 284 28.11 -0.97 0.28
C GLY A 284 27.35 -1.00 1.61
N GLU A 285 26.78 0.14 2.04
CA GLU A 285 26.01 0.18 3.28
C GLU A 285 24.69 -0.57 3.15
N LYS A 286 24.26 -1.11 4.28
CA LYS A 286 22.99 -1.84 4.43
C LYS A 286 22.33 -1.49 5.74
N GLN A 287 21.05 -1.19 5.66
CA GLN A 287 20.24 -0.84 6.80
C GLN A 287 19.02 -1.75 6.89
N VAL A 288 18.75 -2.28 8.06
CA VAL A 288 17.55 -3.06 8.35
C VAL A 288 16.90 -2.52 9.61
N PHE A 289 15.59 -2.29 9.50
CA PHE A 289 14.74 -1.94 10.62
C PHE A 289 13.69 -3.02 10.88
N LEU A 290 13.36 -3.23 12.14
CA LEU A 290 12.18 -3.96 12.57
C LEU A 290 11.17 -2.97 13.18
N THR A 291 9.89 -3.15 12.83
CA THR A 291 8.81 -2.28 13.30
C THR A 291 7.69 -3.11 13.90
N PRO A 292 7.77 -3.45 15.21
CA PRO A 292 6.59 -3.90 15.93
C PRO A 292 5.57 -2.77 16.00
N GLY A 293 4.30 -3.12 15.79
CA GLY A 293 3.23 -2.13 15.77
C GLY A 293 1.84 -2.71 15.91
N LEU A 294 0.87 -1.83 15.89
CA LEU A 294 -0.54 -2.15 16.03
C LEU A 294 -1.37 -1.26 15.10
N VAL A 295 -2.31 -1.87 14.37
CA VAL A 295 -3.31 -1.15 13.59
C VAL A 295 -4.69 -1.45 14.15
N LEU A 296 -5.47 -0.39 14.37
CA LEU A 296 -6.84 -0.43 14.87
C LEU A 296 -7.79 0.20 13.83
N GLY A 297 -8.89 -0.45 13.56
CA GLY A 297 -9.91 0.04 12.63
C GLY A 297 -10.32 -1.05 11.63
N SER A 298 -11.03 -0.82 10.61
CA SER A 298 -11.54 0.47 10.09
C SER A 298 -12.91 0.76 10.74
N PHE A 299 -13.02 1.86 11.46
CA PHE A 299 -14.27 2.28 12.11
C PHE A 299 -15.09 3.12 11.11
N PRO A 300 -16.41 2.91 10.99
CA PRO A 300 -17.27 3.79 10.18
C PRO A 300 -17.40 5.16 10.87
N VAL A 301 -17.14 6.24 10.12
CA VAL A 301 -17.31 7.63 10.57
C VAL A 301 -18.51 8.26 9.89
N ALA A 302 -18.68 7.99 8.60
CA ALA A 302 -19.83 8.43 7.82
C ALA A 302 -20.20 7.35 6.78
N LYS A 303 -21.24 7.60 5.98
CA LYS A 303 -21.78 6.62 5.03
C LYS A 303 -20.73 5.93 4.15
N LYS A 304 -19.71 6.65 3.70
CA LYS A 304 -18.60 6.12 2.87
C LYS A 304 -17.22 6.32 3.51
N LEU A 305 -17.12 7.14 4.54
CA LEU A 305 -15.86 7.46 5.21
C LEU A 305 -15.63 6.53 6.39
N ARG A 306 -14.44 6.00 6.47
CA ARG A 306 -13.98 5.18 7.59
C ARG A 306 -12.72 5.79 8.20
N PHE A 307 -12.37 5.35 9.40
CA PHE A 307 -11.17 5.77 10.12
C PHE A 307 -10.39 4.56 10.60
N ALA A 308 -9.08 4.59 10.46
CA ALA A 308 -8.18 3.65 11.09
C ALA A 308 -6.95 4.38 11.63
N ILE A 309 -6.37 3.84 12.69
CA ILE A 309 -5.17 4.36 13.32
C ILE A 309 -4.12 3.26 13.42
N GLY A 310 -2.88 3.59 13.10
CA GLY A 310 -1.73 2.70 13.25
C GLY A 310 -0.64 3.35 14.08
N THR A 311 0.04 2.58 14.91
CA THR A 311 1.22 3.06 15.64
C THR A 311 2.27 1.97 15.72
N GLY A 312 3.53 2.36 15.73
CA GLY A 312 4.65 1.43 15.83
C GLY A 312 5.96 2.12 16.14
N VAL A 313 6.95 1.32 16.46
CA VAL A 313 8.32 1.79 16.70
C VAL A 313 9.24 1.08 15.74
N GLN A 314 9.87 1.83 14.85
CA GLN A 314 10.88 1.33 13.95
C GLN A 314 12.24 1.37 14.64
N ILE A 315 12.90 0.23 14.76
CA ILE A 315 14.14 0.03 15.53
C ILE A 315 15.22 -0.49 14.59
N ALA A 316 16.37 0.17 14.58
CA ALA A 316 17.54 -0.27 13.80
C ALA A 316 18.11 -1.58 14.36
N VAL A 317 18.40 -2.54 13.46
CA VAL A 317 19.00 -3.84 13.83
C VAL A 317 20.35 -4.10 13.15
N THR A 318 20.79 -3.20 12.28
CA THR A 318 22.11 -3.23 11.62
C THR A 318 23.04 -2.19 12.23
N GLU A 319 24.34 -2.38 12.04
CA GLU A 319 25.37 -1.47 12.53
C GLU A 319 25.27 -0.10 11.87
N PHE A 320 25.20 -0.05 10.54
CA PHE A 320 24.85 1.18 9.84
C PHE A 320 23.33 1.42 9.86
N HIS A 321 22.93 2.63 10.24
CA HIS A 321 21.55 3.06 10.23
C HIS A 321 21.46 4.60 10.24
N GLN A 322 20.45 5.15 9.60
CA GLN A 322 20.25 6.60 9.50
C GLN A 322 19.62 7.21 10.77
N TYR A 323 18.96 6.41 11.61
CA TYR A 323 18.43 6.79 12.93
C TYR A 323 18.33 5.55 13.82
N ASN A 324 18.42 5.75 15.13
CA ASN A 324 18.36 4.64 16.12
C ASN A 324 16.98 4.02 16.20
N HIS A 325 15.98 4.87 16.35
CA HIS A 325 14.58 4.46 16.40
C HIS A 325 13.68 5.59 15.90
N ARG A 326 12.47 5.23 15.50
CA ARG A 326 11.44 6.15 15.03
C ARG A 326 10.08 5.70 15.50
N TRP A 327 9.42 6.54 16.29
CA TRP A 327 8.01 6.39 16.62
C TRP A 327 7.14 6.84 15.44
N ILE A 328 6.07 6.11 15.17
CA ILE A 328 5.17 6.40 14.05
C ILE A 328 3.74 6.38 14.53
N LEU A 329 2.99 7.38 14.11
CA LEU A 329 1.53 7.46 14.24
C LEU A 329 0.94 7.67 12.85
N SER A 330 0.02 6.80 12.44
CA SER A 330 -0.61 6.78 11.12
C SER A 330 -2.11 6.96 11.24
N LEU A 331 -2.65 8.00 10.63
CA LEU A 331 -4.09 8.28 10.53
C LEU A 331 -4.56 7.98 9.12
N ARG A 332 -5.61 7.19 8.98
CA ARG A 332 -6.10 6.69 7.70
C ARG A 332 -7.59 6.88 7.59
N PHE A 333 -8.00 7.42 6.46
CA PHE A 333 -9.39 7.78 6.14
C PHE A 333 -9.78 7.12 4.81
N PRO A 334 -10.08 5.80 4.79
CA PRO A 334 -10.62 5.12 3.60
C PRO A 334 -12.04 5.63 3.28
N PHE A 335 -12.33 5.86 1.97
CA PHE A 335 -13.63 6.36 1.51
C PHE A 335 -14.04 5.78 0.15
#